data_4b887a286fdd60948ca55a10268e8613
#
_entry.id   4b887a286fdd60948ca55a10268e8613
#
_cell.length_a   1.000
_cell.length_b   1.000
_cell.length_c   1.000
_cell.angle_alpha   90.00
_cell.angle_beta   90.00
_cell.angle_gamma   90.00
#
_symmetry.space_group_name_H-M   'P 1'
#
loop_
_entity.id
_entity.type
_entity.pdbx_description
1 polymer ?
#
loop_
_entity_poly.entity_id
_entity_poly.type
_entity_poly.pdbx_seq_one_letter_code
_entity_poly.pdbx_strand_id
1 'polypeptide(L)'
;MRELNFRIFIILFFMSPLLSFPLIMYYIYLQRKYAYTFLALFLGFVALLYAPTHDLFRHNLLYYDFAGESISGIVFRQDVLLYTLIAWFAKWNINFEIIRFLFVFFSYQMYFSLFYSIQRKNTSLNNKRISFLLFLLLLFSIRFFVICCGLRQGFATALTFFGAYKLLVENQKKGYVFLFLAPLTHLSLIIPVAGALIVKYVRLNFKLGIFIAIVSYVISMTFMDYFSSFLGGDIGKTIELYTSGYWGTSGEAEGQISLKGRIALYINQLQMLPFIYLMYKIKGKNSYFSFIVFCFILCFIKCFIKVITLLPC
;
A
#
# COMPACT_ATOMS: atom_id res chain seq x y z
N MET A 1 22.06 -13.02 -29.92
CA MET A 1 20.59 -13.18 -29.89
C MET A 1 19.90 -12.55 -28.67
N ARG A 2 20.40 -12.72 -27.40
CA ARG A 2 19.69 -12.17 -26.20
C ARG A 2 19.63 -10.64 -26.15
N GLU A 3 20.68 -9.94 -26.55
CA GLU A 3 20.72 -8.46 -26.53
C GLU A 3 19.86 -7.84 -27.63
N LEU A 4 19.83 -8.42 -28.80
CA LEU A 4 19.00 -7.95 -29.92
C LEU A 4 17.52 -8.03 -29.56
N ASN A 5 17.09 -9.14 -28.93
CA ASN A 5 15.72 -9.33 -28.50
C ASN A 5 15.32 -8.31 -27.40
N PHE A 6 16.25 -7.92 -26.51
CA PHE A 6 15.97 -6.95 -25.48
C PHE A 6 15.85 -5.52 -26.05
N ARG A 7 16.70 -5.13 -27.00
CA ARG A 7 16.61 -3.83 -27.68
C ARG A 7 15.31 -3.69 -28.48
N ILE A 8 14.94 -4.72 -29.24
CA ILE A 8 13.65 -4.75 -29.95
C ILE A 8 12.48 -4.63 -28.98
N PHE A 9 12.54 -5.32 -27.83
CA PHE A 9 11.51 -5.25 -26.80
C PHE A 9 11.36 -3.82 -26.25
N ILE A 10 12.46 -3.12 -25.97
CA ILE A 10 12.42 -1.72 -25.53
C ILE A 10 11.74 -0.84 -26.57
N ILE A 11 12.14 -0.96 -27.84
CA ILE A 11 11.55 -0.18 -28.94
C ILE A 11 10.05 -0.45 -29.03
N LEU A 12 9.63 -1.71 -29.04
CA LEU A 12 8.21 -2.10 -29.08
C LEU A 12 7.43 -1.53 -27.88
N PHE A 13 8.02 -1.53 -26.69
CA PHE A 13 7.38 -0.99 -25.49
C PHE A 13 7.11 0.50 -25.63
N PHE A 14 8.08 1.29 -26.09
CA PHE A 14 7.89 2.75 -26.24
C PHE A 14 7.03 3.10 -27.45
N MET A 15 7.01 2.29 -28.51
CA MET A 15 6.11 2.48 -29.65
C MET A 15 4.66 2.14 -29.30
N SER A 16 4.42 1.06 -28.56
CA SER A 16 3.09 0.62 -28.16
C SER A 16 3.14 -0.21 -26.88
N PRO A 17 2.99 0.44 -25.71
CA PRO A 17 2.97 -0.28 -24.43
C PRO A 17 1.90 -1.37 -24.36
N LEU A 18 0.74 -1.14 -24.99
CA LEU A 18 -0.37 -2.11 -25.00
C LEU A 18 -0.02 -3.36 -25.79
N LEU A 19 0.56 -3.22 -26.98
CA LEU A 19 0.98 -4.36 -27.80
C LEU A 19 2.16 -5.13 -27.18
N SER A 20 2.97 -4.47 -26.38
CA SER A 20 4.09 -5.11 -25.66
C SER A 20 3.64 -5.92 -24.44
N PHE A 21 2.40 -5.74 -23.94
CA PHE A 21 1.90 -6.39 -22.72
C PHE A 21 1.99 -7.93 -22.76
N PRO A 22 1.56 -8.64 -23.81
CA PRO A 22 1.73 -10.10 -23.88
C PRO A 22 3.20 -10.53 -23.79
N LEU A 23 4.09 -9.76 -24.41
CA LEU A 23 5.53 -10.01 -24.39
C LEU A 23 6.12 -9.77 -23.01
N ILE A 24 5.66 -8.74 -22.29
CA ILE A 24 6.03 -8.51 -20.88
C ILE A 24 5.64 -9.73 -20.04
N MET A 25 4.40 -10.21 -20.18
CA MET A 25 3.91 -11.38 -19.43
C MET A 25 4.69 -12.63 -19.75
N TYR A 26 5.07 -12.84 -21.03
CA TYR A 26 5.95 -13.94 -21.44
C TYR A 26 7.32 -13.85 -20.77
N TYR A 27 7.95 -12.68 -20.73
CA TYR A 27 9.24 -12.50 -20.06
C TYR A 27 9.14 -12.64 -18.51
N ILE A 28 8.01 -12.29 -17.91
CA ILE A 28 7.74 -12.60 -16.50
C ILE A 28 7.65 -14.12 -16.29
N TYR A 29 6.95 -14.84 -17.18
CA TYR A 29 6.93 -16.29 -17.14
C TYR A 29 8.35 -16.89 -17.25
N LEU A 30 9.22 -16.28 -18.06
CA LEU A 30 10.64 -16.64 -18.14
C LEU A 30 11.48 -16.11 -16.95
N GLN A 31 10.86 -15.49 -15.96
CA GLN A 31 11.47 -14.96 -14.73
C GLN A 31 12.57 -13.90 -15.00
N ARG A 32 12.38 -13.07 -16.03
CA ARG A 32 13.32 -12.00 -16.38
C ARG A 32 13.07 -10.77 -15.51
N LYS A 33 14.09 -10.34 -14.76
CA LYS A 33 13.99 -9.19 -13.81
C LYS A 33 13.45 -7.92 -14.45
N TYR A 34 13.94 -7.57 -15.64
CA TYR A 34 13.53 -6.35 -16.34
C TYR A 34 12.04 -6.32 -16.70
N ALA A 35 11.42 -7.49 -16.94
CA ALA A 35 10.02 -7.57 -17.30
C ALA A 35 9.08 -7.05 -16.18
N TYR A 36 9.46 -7.25 -14.92
CA TYR A 36 8.73 -6.70 -13.78
C TYR A 36 8.77 -5.16 -13.76
N THR A 37 9.91 -4.57 -14.11
CA THR A 37 10.05 -3.11 -14.21
C THR A 37 9.21 -2.56 -15.37
N PHE A 38 9.21 -3.22 -16.52
CA PHE A 38 8.37 -2.81 -17.66
C PHE A 38 6.88 -2.96 -17.37
N LEU A 39 6.47 -3.98 -16.61
CA LEU A 39 5.08 -4.07 -16.17
C LEU A 39 4.71 -2.94 -15.21
N ALA A 40 5.59 -2.58 -14.28
CA ALA A 40 5.35 -1.45 -13.39
C ALA A 40 5.25 -0.12 -14.18
N LEU A 41 6.12 0.09 -15.18
CA LEU A 41 6.03 1.24 -16.10
C LEU A 41 4.71 1.23 -16.88
N PHE A 42 4.31 0.08 -17.42
CA PHE A 42 3.03 -0.07 -18.13
C PHE A 42 1.85 0.33 -17.24
N LEU A 43 1.82 -0.14 -15.99
CA LEU A 43 0.75 0.21 -15.05
C LEU A 43 0.79 1.70 -14.67
N GLY A 44 1.97 2.30 -14.58
CA GLY A 44 2.13 3.75 -14.44
C GLY A 44 1.51 4.52 -15.60
N PHE A 45 1.73 4.09 -16.85
CA PHE A 45 1.08 4.69 -18.03
C PHE A 45 -0.44 4.46 -18.04
N VAL A 46 -0.90 3.26 -17.68
CA VAL A 46 -2.34 2.99 -17.55
C VAL A 46 -2.99 3.93 -16.53
N ALA A 47 -2.29 4.27 -15.45
CA ALA A 47 -2.80 5.21 -14.46
C ALA A 47 -3.10 6.60 -15.05
N LEU A 48 -2.34 7.04 -16.05
CA LEU A 48 -2.56 8.33 -16.72
C LEU A 48 -3.88 8.37 -17.51
N LEU A 49 -4.38 7.21 -17.96
CA LEU A 49 -5.64 7.08 -18.68
C LEU A 49 -6.87 7.12 -17.75
N TYR A 50 -6.63 7.02 -16.45
CA TYR A 50 -7.73 6.99 -15.47
C TYR A 50 -8.18 8.41 -15.13
N ALA A 51 -9.49 8.65 -15.19
CA ALA A 51 -10.02 9.95 -14.77
C ALA A 51 -9.76 10.19 -13.27
N PRO A 52 -9.36 11.41 -12.85
CA PRO A 52 -9.17 11.71 -11.44
C PRO A 52 -10.50 11.63 -10.71
N THR A 53 -10.62 10.66 -9.80
CA THR A 53 -11.82 10.43 -8.98
C THR A 53 -11.42 10.32 -7.50
N HIS A 54 -12.38 10.54 -6.60
CA HIS A 54 -12.18 10.40 -5.15
C HIS A 54 -10.99 11.21 -4.61
N ASP A 55 -10.07 10.58 -3.91
CA ASP A 55 -8.90 11.21 -3.29
C ASP A 55 -7.94 11.81 -4.34
N LEU A 56 -7.86 11.19 -5.51
CA LEU A 56 -7.03 11.69 -6.62
C LEU A 56 -7.53 13.06 -7.14
N PHE A 57 -8.85 13.24 -7.22
CA PHE A 57 -9.45 14.52 -7.61
C PHE A 57 -9.11 15.62 -6.60
N ARG A 58 -9.21 15.31 -5.29
CA ARG A 58 -8.82 16.23 -4.23
C ARG A 58 -7.35 16.63 -4.31
N HIS A 59 -6.44 15.69 -4.57
CA HIS A 59 -5.02 15.99 -4.74
C HIS A 59 -4.73 16.83 -5.98
N ASN A 60 -5.50 16.63 -7.04
CA ASN A 60 -5.40 17.46 -8.25
C ASN A 60 -5.83 18.91 -7.97
N LEU A 61 -6.90 19.12 -7.19
CA LEU A 61 -7.29 20.46 -6.75
C LEU A 61 -6.21 21.11 -5.89
N LEU A 62 -5.69 20.40 -4.89
CA LEU A 62 -4.61 20.89 -4.03
C LEU A 62 -3.34 21.26 -4.80
N TYR A 63 -3.08 20.64 -5.95
CA TYR A 63 -1.95 21.03 -6.81
C TYR A 63 -2.07 22.49 -7.27
N TYR A 64 -3.27 22.94 -7.64
CA TYR A 64 -3.50 24.33 -8.05
C TYR A 64 -3.45 25.30 -6.86
N ASP A 65 -3.95 24.90 -5.72
CA ASP A 65 -3.91 25.70 -4.49
C ASP A 65 -2.47 25.93 -4.04
N PHE A 66 -1.62 24.90 -4.08
CA PHE A 66 -0.22 24.97 -3.67
C PHE A 66 0.67 25.78 -4.61
N ALA A 67 0.24 26.05 -5.84
CA ALA A 67 1.00 26.90 -6.76
C ALA A 67 1.23 28.31 -6.19
N GLY A 68 0.32 28.81 -5.34
CA GLY A 68 0.40 30.12 -4.67
C GLY A 68 0.92 30.09 -3.22
N GLU A 69 1.09 28.91 -2.60
CA GLU A 69 1.46 28.81 -1.18
C GLU A 69 2.98 28.71 -0.95
N SER A 70 3.42 29.13 0.27
CA SER A 70 4.80 28.88 0.70
C SER A 70 4.99 27.44 1.15
N ILE A 71 6.12 26.82 0.81
CA ILE A 71 6.45 25.44 1.19
C ILE A 71 6.47 25.24 2.71
N SER A 72 6.84 26.28 3.49
CA SER A 72 6.89 26.23 4.94
C SER A 72 5.52 25.92 5.58
N GLY A 73 4.42 26.41 5.03
CA GLY A 73 3.07 26.11 5.53
C GLY A 73 2.62 24.67 5.26
N ILE A 74 3.25 23.99 4.30
CA ILE A 74 2.87 22.63 3.88
C ILE A 74 3.55 21.56 4.75
N VAL A 75 4.75 21.83 5.26
CA VAL A 75 5.55 20.88 6.07
C VAL A 75 4.82 20.49 7.36
N PHE A 76 3.92 21.32 7.89
CA PHE A 76 3.12 21.04 9.09
C PHE A 76 1.81 20.32 8.82
N ARG A 77 1.50 19.99 7.55
CA ARG A 77 0.31 19.21 7.19
C ARG A 77 0.57 17.72 7.36
N GLN A 78 -0.50 16.94 7.48
CA GLN A 78 -0.42 15.47 7.42
C GLN A 78 0.08 15.03 6.06
N ASP A 79 0.65 13.81 6.01
CA ASP A 79 1.14 13.23 4.76
C ASP A 79 2.19 14.13 4.06
N VAL A 80 3.11 14.63 4.89
CA VAL A 80 4.15 15.62 4.56
C VAL A 80 4.85 15.32 3.23
N LEU A 81 5.20 14.04 2.99
CA LEU A 81 5.96 13.67 1.79
C LEU A 81 5.16 13.95 0.51
N LEU A 82 3.89 13.53 0.46
CA LEU A 82 3.07 13.73 -0.74
C LEU A 82 2.79 15.21 -0.97
N TYR A 83 2.38 15.93 0.07
CA TYR A 83 2.04 17.35 -0.08
C TYR A 83 3.25 18.22 -0.43
N THR A 84 4.42 17.91 0.13
CA THR A 84 5.67 18.58 -0.26
C THR A 84 6.01 18.32 -1.73
N LEU A 85 5.83 17.09 -2.21
CA LEU A 85 6.05 16.77 -3.62
C LEU A 85 5.04 17.48 -4.53
N ILE A 86 3.74 17.49 -4.17
CA ILE A 86 2.70 18.20 -4.94
C ILE A 86 3.04 19.69 -5.02
N ALA A 87 3.38 20.33 -3.90
CA ALA A 87 3.74 21.74 -3.85
C ALA A 87 5.01 22.06 -4.69
N TRP A 88 5.98 21.16 -4.62
CA TRP A 88 7.22 21.32 -5.41
C TRP A 88 6.94 21.25 -6.91
N PHE A 89 6.13 20.28 -7.34
CA PHE A 89 5.74 20.13 -8.74
C PHE A 89 4.88 21.30 -9.20
N ALA A 90 3.93 21.78 -8.35
CA ALA A 90 3.12 22.96 -8.66
C ALA A 90 3.99 24.21 -8.86
N LYS A 91 4.98 24.45 -7.97
CA LYS A 91 5.88 25.58 -8.05
C LYS A 91 6.77 25.56 -9.30
N TRP A 92 7.10 24.37 -9.80
CA TRP A 92 7.92 24.21 -11.02
C TRP A 92 7.06 24.02 -12.28
N ASN A 93 5.74 24.19 -12.18
CA ASN A 93 4.78 23.95 -13.27
C ASN A 93 4.91 22.54 -13.90
N ILE A 94 5.32 21.54 -13.10
CA ILE A 94 5.41 20.16 -13.55
C ILE A 94 4.02 19.53 -13.38
N ASN A 95 3.49 18.97 -14.47
CA ASN A 95 2.14 18.41 -14.47
C ASN A 95 1.92 17.39 -13.34
N PHE A 96 0.80 17.49 -12.62
CA PHE A 96 0.40 16.58 -11.54
C PHE A 96 0.34 15.10 -11.99
N GLU A 97 0.03 14.85 -13.25
CA GLU A 97 0.01 13.50 -13.83
C GLU A 97 1.33 12.77 -13.68
N ILE A 98 2.46 13.47 -13.68
CA ILE A 98 3.78 12.88 -13.47
C ILE A 98 3.91 12.35 -12.04
N ILE A 99 3.36 13.05 -11.04
CA ILE A 99 3.32 12.55 -9.65
C ILE A 99 2.53 11.24 -9.60
N ARG A 100 1.34 11.24 -10.23
CA ARG A 100 0.48 10.05 -10.30
C ARG A 100 1.21 8.87 -10.93
N PHE A 101 1.82 9.09 -12.09
CA PHE A 101 2.64 8.10 -12.77
C PHE A 101 3.74 7.54 -11.85
N LEU A 102 4.52 8.41 -11.21
CA LEU A 102 5.64 8.02 -10.37
C LEU A 102 5.18 7.20 -9.16
N PHE A 103 4.11 7.63 -8.49
CA PHE A 103 3.59 6.91 -7.32
C PHE A 103 3.08 5.52 -7.69
N VAL A 104 2.35 5.39 -8.79
CA VAL A 104 1.86 4.09 -9.27
C VAL A 104 3.02 3.22 -9.71
N PHE A 105 3.93 3.75 -10.53
CA PHE A 105 5.12 3.05 -10.99
C PHE A 105 5.95 2.51 -9.82
N PHE A 106 6.33 3.37 -8.86
CA PHE A 106 7.17 2.96 -7.73
C PHE A 106 6.46 1.99 -6.79
N SER A 107 5.14 2.13 -6.60
CA SER A 107 4.36 1.17 -5.82
C SER A 107 4.46 -0.23 -6.41
N TYR A 108 4.16 -0.38 -7.70
CA TYR A 108 4.24 -1.67 -8.38
C TYR A 108 5.68 -2.17 -8.49
N GLN A 109 6.64 -1.29 -8.74
CA GLN A 109 8.06 -1.65 -8.78
C GLN A 109 8.53 -2.25 -7.44
N MET A 110 8.08 -1.72 -6.30
CA MET A 110 8.38 -2.27 -4.98
C MET A 110 7.74 -3.64 -4.77
N TYR A 111 6.44 -3.81 -5.10
CA TYR A 111 5.77 -5.10 -4.98
C TYR A 111 6.39 -6.17 -5.88
N PHE A 112 6.70 -5.83 -7.13
CA PHE A 112 7.30 -6.77 -8.06
C PHE A 112 8.76 -7.09 -7.72
N SER A 113 9.53 -6.12 -7.23
CA SER A 113 10.88 -6.37 -6.71
C SER A 113 10.86 -7.26 -5.48
N LEU A 114 9.87 -7.11 -4.61
CA LEU A 114 9.64 -7.98 -3.46
C LEU A 114 9.35 -9.42 -3.93
N PHE A 115 8.39 -9.58 -4.85
CA PHE A 115 8.06 -10.89 -5.41
C PHE A 115 9.28 -11.57 -6.05
N TYR A 116 10.02 -10.84 -6.90
CA TYR A 116 11.22 -11.35 -7.54
C TYR A 116 12.31 -11.76 -6.54
N SER A 117 12.47 -11.01 -5.46
CA SER A 117 13.43 -11.34 -4.40
C SER A 117 13.02 -12.61 -3.64
N ILE A 118 11.72 -12.80 -3.35
CA ILE A 118 11.18 -14.02 -2.73
C ILE A 118 11.36 -15.21 -3.67
N GLN A 119 11.02 -15.05 -4.95
CA GLN A 119 11.16 -16.05 -5.98
C GLN A 119 12.59 -16.61 -6.07
N ARG A 120 13.58 -15.72 -6.06
CA ARG A 120 14.99 -16.13 -6.14
C ARG A 120 15.50 -16.87 -4.90
N LYS A 121 14.95 -16.58 -3.73
CA LYS A 121 15.37 -17.20 -2.46
C LYS A 121 14.68 -18.55 -2.21
N ASN A 122 13.59 -18.83 -2.89
CA ASN A 122 12.79 -20.03 -2.65
C ASN A 122 12.91 -21.02 -3.81
N THR A 123 13.61 -22.13 -3.59
CA THR A 123 13.83 -23.17 -4.60
C THR A 123 12.53 -23.79 -5.11
N SER A 124 11.47 -23.85 -4.30
CA SER A 124 10.16 -24.36 -4.72
C SER A 124 9.51 -23.48 -5.80
N LEU A 125 9.92 -22.20 -5.90
CA LEU A 125 9.46 -21.25 -6.92
C LEU A 125 10.28 -21.26 -8.21
N ASN A 126 11.25 -22.16 -8.35
CA ASN A 126 11.98 -22.35 -9.60
C ASN A 126 11.10 -22.91 -10.72
N ASN A 127 9.97 -23.56 -10.37
CA ASN A 127 8.98 -23.95 -11.34
C ASN A 127 8.29 -22.70 -11.93
N LYS A 128 8.55 -22.43 -13.21
CA LYS A 128 8.05 -21.25 -13.92
C LYS A 128 6.53 -21.12 -13.90
N ARG A 129 5.80 -22.24 -14.02
CA ARG A 129 4.32 -22.25 -14.02
C ARG A 129 3.78 -21.83 -12.65
N ILE A 130 4.28 -22.44 -11.58
CA ILE A 130 3.86 -22.13 -10.21
C ILE A 130 4.18 -20.68 -9.87
N SER A 131 5.40 -20.26 -10.19
CA SER A 131 5.86 -18.90 -9.95
C SER A 131 5.02 -17.87 -10.72
N PHE A 132 4.69 -18.14 -11.97
CA PHE A 132 3.86 -17.27 -12.78
C PHE A 132 2.43 -17.18 -12.25
N LEU A 133 1.82 -18.30 -11.84
CA LEU A 133 0.50 -18.31 -11.22
C LEU A 133 0.48 -17.50 -9.92
N LEU A 134 1.49 -17.65 -9.06
CA LEU A 134 1.61 -16.84 -7.84
C LEU A 134 1.82 -15.36 -8.14
N PHE A 135 2.56 -15.04 -9.20
CA PHE A 135 2.68 -13.67 -9.66
C PHE A 135 1.34 -13.09 -10.13
N LEU A 136 0.56 -13.85 -10.90
CA LEU A 136 -0.79 -13.43 -11.30
C LEU A 136 -1.70 -13.23 -10.09
N LEU A 137 -1.67 -14.14 -9.11
CA LEU A 137 -2.41 -13.97 -7.85
C LEU A 137 -2.00 -12.69 -7.12
N LEU A 138 -0.71 -12.38 -7.04
CA LEU A 138 -0.22 -11.14 -6.48
C LEU A 138 -0.76 -9.94 -7.27
N LEU A 139 -0.61 -9.95 -8.60
CA LEU A 139 -1.04 -8.86 -9.47
C LEU A 139 -2.54 -8.55 -9.32
N PHE A 140 -3.38 -9.57 -9.26
CA PHE A 140 -4.83 -9.42 -9.06
C PHE A 140 -5.22 -9.05 -7.61
N SER A 141 -4.39 -9.45 -6.62
CA SER A 141 -4.61 -9.05 -5.23
C SER A 141 -4.32 -7.57 -5.00
N ILE A 142 -3.41 -6.99 -5.76
CA ILE A 142 -3.09 -5.56 -5.69
C ILE A 142 -4.14 -4.80 -6.50
N ARG A 143 -5.11 -4.20 -5.80
CA ARG A 143 -6.19 -3.45 -6.45
C ARG A 143 -5.62 -2.18 -7.12
N PHE A 144 -5.55 -2.18 -8.46
CA PHE A 144 -5.06 -1.07 -9.25
C PHE A 144 -5.75 0.26 -8.88
N PHE A 145 -7.06 0.23 -8.75
CA PHE A 145 -7.86 1.39 -8.36
C PHE A 145 -7.39 2.01 -7.02
N VAL A 146 -7.10 1.17 -6.01
CA VAL A 146 -6.64 1.64 -4.69
C VAL A 146 -5.28 2.33 -4.78
N ILE A 147 -4.38 1.82 -5.63
CA ILE A 147 -3.07 2.45 -5.82
C ILE A 147 -3.19 3.72 -6.66
N CYS A 148 -4.03 3.71 -7.71
CA CYS A 148 -4.19 4.82 -8.64
C CYS A 148 -4.93 6.01 -8.02
N CYS A 149 -6.04 5.75 -7.31
CA CYS A 149 -6.87 6.80 -6.71
C CYS A 149 -6.46 7.16 -5.28
N GLY A 150 -5.96 6.19 -4.51
CA GLY A 150 -5.44 6.39 -3.16
C GLY A 150 -3.91 6.48 -3.15
N LEU A 151 -3.32 7.44 -3.89
CA LEU A 151 -1.87 7.58 -4.07
C LEU A 151 -1.08 7.47 -2.77
N ARG A 152 -1.54 8.16 -1.71
CA ARG A 152 -0.91 8.16 -0.39
C ARG A 152 -0.85 6.75 0.20
N GLN A 153 -2.02 6.13 0.31
CA GLN A 153 -2.16 4.83 0.96
C GLN A 153 -1.48 3.73 0.15
N GLY A 154 -1.65 3.72 -1.17
CA GLY A 154 -1.05 2.72 -2.07
C GLY A 154 0.47 2.73 -2.00
N PHE A 155 1.07 3.90 -2.13
CA PHE A 155 2.52 4.07 -2.10
C PHE A 155 3.10 3.81 -0.71
N ALA A 156 2.49 4.36 0.35
CA ALA A 156 2.94 4.13 1.73
C ALA A 156 2.87 2.64 2.13
N THR A 157 1.84 1.92 1.68
CA THR A 157 1.73 0.47 1.90
C THR A 157 2.85 -0.28 1.19
N ALA A 158 3.16 0.07 -0.07
CA ALA A 158 4.27 -0.53 -0.81
C ALA A 158 5.62 -0.26 -0.12
N LEU A 159 5.87 0.98 0.35
CA LEU A 159 7.05 1.34 1.15
C LEU A 159 7.16 0.49 2.42
N THR A 160 6.05 0.29 3.13
CA THR A 160 6.02 -0.48 4.37
C THR A 160 6.40 -1.95 4.13
N PHE A 161 5.76 -2.63 3.17
CA PHE A 161 6.05 -4.03 2.90
C PHE A 161 7.45 -4.22 2.33
N PHE A 162 7.90 -3.35 1.44
CA PHE A 162 9.24 -3.41 0.87
C PHE A 162 10.31 -3.12 1.92
N GLY A 163 10.11 -2.09 2.75
CA GLY A 163 10.99 -1.73 3.85
C GLY A 163 11.12 -2.83 4.90
N ALA A 164 9.98 -3.40 5.32
CA ALA A 164 9.95 -4.52 6.24
C ALA A 164 10.69 -5.75 5.68
N TYR A 165 10.51 -6.09 4.41
CA TYR A 165 11.24 -7.18 3.78
C TYR A 165 12.75 -6.92 3.76
N LYS A 166 13.17 -5.72 3.36
CA LYS A 166 14.59 -5.34 3.36
C LYS A 166 15.21 -5.43 4.75
N LEU A 167 14.47 -5.02 5.77
CA LEU A 167 14.94 -5.02 7.15
C LEU A 167 14.92 -6.42 7.79
N LEU A 168 13.82 -7.17 7.64
CA LEU A 168 13.59 -8.42 8.37
C LEU A 168 14.16 -9.65 7.67
N VAL A 169 14.19 -9.65 6.33
CA VAL A 169 14.64 -10.81 5.53
C VAL A 169 16.07 -10.61 4.98
N GLU A 170 16.36 -9.41 4.50
CA GLU A 170 17.66 -9.11 3.90
C GLU A 170 18.64 -8.47 4.87
N ASN A 171 18.20 -8.12 6.09
CA ASN A 171 19.01 -7.42 7.11
C ASN A 171 19.69 -6.14 6.61
N GLN A 172 19.06 -5.45 5.62
CA GLN A 172 19.63 -4.25 5.03
C GLN A 172 19.11 -3.01 5.77
N LYS A 173 20.03 -2.15 6.23
CA LYS A 173 19.72 -0.89 6.93
C LYS A 173 18.85 0.06 6.11
N LYS A 174 18.92 -0.01 4.77
CA LYS A 174 18.03 0.79 3.90
C LYS A 174 16.54 0.50 4.12
N GLY A 175 16.18 -0.66 4.72
CA GLY A 175 14.81 -0.94 5.12
C GLY A 175 14.24 0.11 6.07
N TYR A 176 15.06 0.69 6.97
CA TYR A 176 14.62 1.77 7.86
C TYR A 176 14.21 3.02 7.10
N VAL A 177 14.90 3.36 6.02
CA VAL A 177 14.56 4.54 5.18
C VAL A 177 13.17 4.38 4.59
N PHE A 178 12.86 3.21 4.01
CA PHE A 178 11.52 2.94 3.45
C PHE A 178 10.44 2.94 4.54
N LEU A 179 10.72 2.35 5.71
CA LEU A 179 9.81 2.36 6.84
C LEU A 179 9.57 3.77 7.39
N PHE A 180 10.58 4.63 7.39
CA PHE A 180 10.45 6.02 7.80
C PHE A 180 9.63 6.85 6.80
N LEU A 181 9.84 6.64 5.50
CA LEU A 181 9.10 7.35 4.45
C LEU A 181 7.61 6.97 4.40
N ALA A 182 7.25 5.76 4.84
CA ALA A 182 5.88 5.29 4.80
C ALA A 182 4.89 6.15 5.62
N PRO A 183 5.10 6.42 6.92
CA PRO A 183 4.22 7.28 7.70
C PRO A 183 4.27 8.75 7.27
N LEU A 184 5.39 9.23 6.70
CA LEU A 184 5.46 10.56 6.10
C LEU A 184 4.61 10.67 4.83
N THR A 185 4.38 9.55 4.14
CA THR A 185 3.47 9.49 3.00
C THR A 185 2.02 9.33 3.45
N HIS A 186 1.77 8.53 4.48
CA HIS A 186 0.44 8.31 5.02
C HIS A 186 0.51 7.89 6.49
N LEU A 187 0.03 8.77 7.37
CA LEU A 187 0.17 8.64 8.83
C LEU A 187 -0.37 7.32 9.38
N SER A 188 -1.44 6.75 8.80
CA SER A 188 -2.01 5.48 9.26
C SER A 188 -1.04 4.29 9.20
N LEU A 189 0.08 4.42 8.46
CA LEU A 189 1.11 3.37 8.37
C LEU A 189 2.07 3.37 9.55
N ILE A 190 1.95 4.29 10.50
CA ILE A 190 2.78 4.31 11.71
C ILE A 190 2.63 2.99 12.49
N ILE A 191 1.42 2.43 12.56
CA ILE A 191 1.16 1.18 13.29
C ILE A 191 1.82 -0.04 12.61
N PRO A 192 1.63 -0.30 11.30
CA PRO A 192 2.38 -1.35 10.61
C PRO A 192 3.90 -1.16 10.68
N VAL A 193 4.39 0.07 10.59
CA VAL A 193 5.83 0.37 10.72
C VAL A 193 6.34 0.03 12.11
N ALA A 194 5.64 0.46 13.16
CA ALA A 194 5.97 0.08 14.55
C ALA A 194 5.96 -1.45 14.72
N GLY A 195 4.98 -2.13 14.14
CA GLY A 195 4.92 -3.60 14.12
C GLY A 195 6.14 -4.24 13.46
N ALA A 196 6.61 -3.71 12.33
CA ALA A 196 7.82 -4.19 11.66
C ALA A 196 9.07 -4.00 12.55
N LEU A 197 9.18 -2.88 13.24
CA LEU A 197 10.28 -2.58 14.16
C LEU A 197 10.23 -3.50 15.39
N ILE A 198 9.06 -3.69 16.00
CA ILE A 198 8.86 -4.60 17.14
C ILE A 198 9.28 -6.02 16.76
N VAL A 199 8.82 -6.53 15.62
CA VAL A 199 9.16 -7.87 15.12
C VAL A 199 10.67 -8.02 14.86
N LYS A 200 11.37 -6.94 14.52
CA LYS A 200 12.84 -6.97 14.34
C LYS A 200 13.57 -7.26 15.64
N TYR A 201 13.10 -6.68 16.75
CA TYR A 201 13.81 -6.75 18.04
C TYR A 201 13.19 -7.76 19.00
N VAL A 202 11.89 -8.04 18.87
CA VAL A 202 11.14 -8.95 19.73
C VAL A 202 10.71 -10.17 18.91
N ARG A 203 11.11 -11.36 19.36
CA ARG A 203 10.62 -12.62 18.77
C ARG A 203 9.14 -12.79 19.13
N LEU A 204 8.26 -12.30 18.27
CA LEU A 204 6.82 -12.49 18.44
C LEU A 204 6.45 -13.93 18.13
N ASN A 205 5.90 -14.64 19.11
CA ASN A 205 5.15 -15.83 18.82
C ASN A 205 3.72 -15.43 18.37
N PHE A 206 3.01 -16.32 17.70
CA PHE A 206 1.68 -16.05 17.14
C PHE A 206 0.67 -15.56 18.22
N LYS A 207 0.70 -16.15 19.43
CA LYS A 207 -0.18 -15.77 20.55
C LYS A 207 0.08 -14.34 21.03
N LEU A 208 1.37 -13.98 21.17
CA LEU A 208 1.78 -12.63 21.55
C LEU A 208 1.41 -11.62 20.45
N GLY A 209 1.53 -12.00 19.18
CA GLY A 209 1.11 -11.16 18.04
C GLY A 209 -0.38 -10.85 18.08
N ILE A 210 -1.24 -11.85 18.34
CA ILE A 210 -2.68 -11.65 18.52
C ILE A 210 -2.96 -10.75 19.73
N PHE A 211 -2.32 -11.02 20.87
CA PHE A 211 -2.49 -10.21 22.08
C PHE A 211 -2.14 -8.74 21.84
N ILE A 212 -0.97 -8.47 21.23
CA ILE A 212 -0.55 -7.11 20.89
C ILE A 212 -1.55 -6.45 19.92
N ALA A 213 -2.05 -7.18 18.93
CA ALA A 213 -3.03 -6.65 17.99
C ALA A 213 -4.35 -6.27 18.67
N ILE A 214 -4.86 -7.10 19.58
CA ILE A 214 -6.08 -6.82 20.35
C ILE A 214 -5.83 -5.62 21.28
N VAL A 215 -4.73 -5.62 22.02
CA VAL A 215 -4.36 -4.52 22.94
C VAL A 215 -4.19 -3.21 22.16
N SER A 216 -3.48 -3.23 21.03
CA SER A 216 -3.30 -2.04 20.19
C SER A 216 -4.63 -1.51 19.67
N TYR A 217 -5.57 -2.40 19.39
CA TYR A 217 -6.91 -2.02 18.96
C TYR A 217 -7.70 -1.35 20.10
N VAL A 218 -7.78 -2.01 21.28
CA VAL A 218 -8.46 -1.45 22.45
C VAL A 218 -7.84 -0.12 22.85
N ILE A 219 -6.51 -0.02 22.86
CA ILE A 219 -5.81 1.24 23.11
C ILE A 219 -6.16 2.28 22.05
N SER A 220 -6.21 1.90 20.76
CA SER A 220 -6.55 2.88 19.73
C SER A 220 -7.95 3.42 19.84
N MET A 221 -8.93 2.62 20.29
CA MET A 221 -10.30 3.07 20.52
C MET A 221 -10.45 3.98 21.71
N THR A 222 -9.77 3.67 22.84
CA THR A 222 -9.88 4.45 24.08
C THR A 222 -8.97 5.68 24.10
N PHE A 223 -7.80 5.60 23.48
CA PHE A 223 -6.81 6.67 23.46
C PHE A 223 -6.98 7.66 22.30
N MET A 224 -7.68 7.28 21.23
CA MET A 224 -7.83 8.18 20.08
C MET A 224 -8.59 9.46 20.43
N ASP A 225 -9.61 9.37 21.28
CA ASP A 225 -10.35 10.55 21.76
C ASP A 225 -9.47 11.45 22.63
N TYR A 226 -8.66 10.87 23.50
CA TYR A 226 -7.66 11.61 24.28
C TYR A 226 -6.53 12.18 23.40
N PHE A 227 -6.07 11.42 22.41
CA PHE A 227 -5.00 11.85 21.52
C PHE A 227 -5.45 12.94 20.56
N SER A 228 -6.71 12.92 20.11
CA SER A 228 -7.27 13.97 19.26
C SER A 228 -7.36 15.30 19.99
N SER A 229 -7.77 15.29 21.28
CA SER A 229 -7.83 16.48 22.10
C SER A 229 -6.44 17.02 22.49
N PHE A 230 -5.45 16.12 22.69
CA PHE A 230 -4.09 16.49 23.06
C PHE A 230 -3.27 17.06 21.90
N LEU A 231 -3.39 16.47 20.69
CA LEU A 231 -2.62 16.91 19.52
C LEU A 231 -3.19 18.18 18.87
N GLY A 232 -4.47 18.49 19.07
CA GLY A 232 -5.10 19.69 18.53
C GLY A 232 -4.96 19.87 17.01
N GLY A 233 -5.42 20.99 16.47
CA GLY A 233 -5.24 21.38 15.08
C GLY A 233 -5.75 20.36 14.04
N ASP A 234 -5.10 20.31 12.88
CA ASP A 234 -5.52 19.44 11.76
C ASP A 234 -5.28 17.95 12.05
N ILE A 235 -4.29 17.61 12.88
CA ILE A 235 -4.01 16.22 13.27
C ILE A 235 -5.12 15.71 14.17
N GLY A 236 -5.54 16.49 15.18
CA GLY A 236 -6.66 16.14 16.07
C GLY A 236 -7.97 15.96 15.29
N LYS A 237 -8.33 16.89 14.42
CA LYS A 237 -9.51 16.79 13.55
C LYS A 237 -9.50 15.56 12.66
N THR A 238 -8.32 15.20 12.14
CA THR A 238 -8.22 14.00 11.28
C THR A 238 -8.36 12.72 12.09
N ILE A 239 -7.79 12.66 13.29
CA ILE A 239 -7.97 11.52 14.19
C ILE A 239 -9.47 11.39 14.53
N GLU A 240 -10.14 12.50 14.86
CA GLU A 240 -11.56 12.55 15.14
C GLU A 240 -12.40 12.06 13.93
N LEU A 241 -12.10 12.52 12.72
CA LEU A 241 -12.74 12.04 11.49
C LEU A 241 -12.56 10.53 11.27
N TYR A 242 -11.39 9.98 11.61
CA TYR A 242 -11.14 8.54 11.50
C TYR A 242 -11.81 7.72 12.59
N THR A 243 -12.01 8.28 13.79
CA THR A 243 -12.65 7.60 14.93
C THR A 243 -14.17 7.72 14.90
N SER A 244 -14.71 8.88 14.55
CA SER A 244 -16.16 9.12 14.46
C SER A 244 -16.82 8.37 13.29
N GLY A 245 -16.02 7.77 12.40
CA GLY A 245 -16.57 7.12 11.20
C GLY A 245 -17.15 8.09 10.17
N TYR A 246 -17.04 9.38 10.44
CA TYR A 246 -17.54 10.45 9.59
C TYR A 246 -16.66 10.63 8.37
N TRP A 247 -16.81 9.75 7.40
CA TRP A 247 -16.37 10.03 6.03
C TRP A 247 -17.46 10.86 5.35
N GLY A 248 -17.75 12.01 5.96
CA GLY A 248 -18.72 12.95 5.44
C GLY A 248 -18.16 13.65 4.21
N THR A 249 -18.57 13.23 3.06
CA THR A 249 -18.82 14.17 1.99
C THR A 249 -19.89 15.13 2.49
N SER A 250 -19.53 16.42 2.53
CA SER A 250 -20.42 17.55 2.78
C SER A 250 -21.89 17.24 2.54
N GLY A 251 -22.69 17.14 3.62
CA GLY A 251 -24.11 17.47 3.60
C GLY A 251 -25.09 16.41 3.13
N GLU A 252 -24.68 15.21 2.77
CA GLU A 252 -25.62 14.15 2.43
C GLU A 252 -25.60 13.04 3.48
N ALA A 253 -26.79 12.77 3.96
CA ALA A 253 -27.19 11.81 4.98
C ALA A 253 -26.25 10.61 5.13
N GLU A 254 -26.08 10.16 6.37
CA GLU A 254 -25.60 8.83 6.77
C GLU A 254 -26.06 7.78 5.77
N GLY A 255 -25.29 7.64 4.70
CA GLY A 255 -25.55 6.67 3.66
C GLY A 255 -25.36 5.30 4.29
N GLN A 256 -26.43 4.70 4.76
CA GLN A 256 -26.47 3.31 5.18
C GLN A 256 -25.73 2.52 4.09
N ILE A 257 -24.56 1.98 4.44
CA ILE A 257 -23.83 1.09 3.53
C ILE A 257 -24.84 0.05 3.07
N SER A 258 -25.13 0.02 1.77
CA SER A 258 -26.13 -0.87 1.21
C SER A 258 -25.85 -2.31 1.65
N LEU A 259 -26.87 -3.15 1.79
CA LEU A 259 -26.70 -4.56 2.15
C LEU A 259 -25.63 -5.24 1.29
N LYS A 260 -25.57 -4.91 -0.02
CA LYS A 260 -24.53 -5.37 -0.95
C LYS A 260 -23.11 -4.94 -0.51
N GLY A 261 -22.95 -3.71 -0.04
CA GLY A 261 -21.67 -3.20 0.46
C GLY A 261 -21.23 -3.90 1.75
N ARG A 262 -22.17 -4.20 2.66
CA ARG A 262 -21.90 -4.97 3.88
C ARG A 262 -21.49 -6.41 3.54
N ILE A 263 -22.22 -7.08 2.66
CA ILE A 263 -21.89 -8.45 2.20
C ILE A 263 -20.50 -8.47 1.54
N ALA A 264 -20.18 -7.50 0.69
CA ALA A 264 -18.87 -7.41 0.04
C ALA A 264 -17.73 -7.22 1.07
N LEU A 265 -17.96 -6.43 2.13
CA LEU A 265 -17.03 -6.30 3.25
C LEU A 265 -16.81 -7.63 3.97
N TYR A 266 -17.89 -8.38 4.28
CA TYR A 266 -17.81 -9.69 4.92
C TYR A 266 -17.05 -10.71 4.05
N ILE A 267 -17.34 -10.78 2.75
CA ILE A 267 -16.66 -11.69 1.82
C ILE A 267 -15.16 -11.37 1.76
N ASN A 268 -14.80 -10.09 1.68
CA ASN A 268 -13.40 -9.66 1.69
C ASN A 268 -12.67 -10.04 3.00
N GLN A 269 -13.38 -10.09 4.12
CA GLN A 269 -12.81 -10.51 5.40
C GLN A 269 -12.67 -12.02 5.49
N LEU A 270 -13.68 -12.76 5.06
CA LEU A 270 -13.65 -14.22 5.04
C LEU A 270 -12.52 -14.75 4.13
N GLN A 271 -12.20 -14.07 3.05
CA GLN A 271 -11.06 -14.40 2.19
C GLN A 271 -9.71 -14.32 2.91
N MET A 272 -9.60 -13.56 4.00
CA MET A 272 -8.38 -13.47 4.81
C MET A 272 -8.17 -14.69 5.71
N LEU A 273 -9.24 -15.38 6.15
CA LEU A 273 -9.15 -16.53 7.07
C LEU A 273 -8.32 -17.70 6.52
N PRO A 274 -8.48 -18.14 5.26
CA PRO A 274 -7.63 -19.19 4.69
C PRO A 274 -6.15 -18.80 4.67
N PHE A 275 -5.84 -17.52 4.41
CA PHE A 275 -4.46 -17.02 4.45
C PHE A 275 -3.89 -17.06 5.86
N ILE A 276 -4.65 -16.60 6.87
CA ILE A 276 -4.23 -16.67 8.28
C ILE A 276 -4.01 -18.13 8.69
N TYR A 277 -4.90 -19.04 8.29
CA TYR A 277 -4.76 -20.47 8.57
C TYR A 277 -3.56 -21.10 7.87
N LEU A 278 -3.38 -20.84 6.57
CA LEU A 278 -2.20 -21.29 5.81
C LEU A 278 -0.91 -20.77 6.44
N MET A 279 -0.93 -19.52 6.85
CA MET A 279 0.17 -18.85 7.51
C MET A 279 0.46 -19.49 8.89
N TYR A 280 -0.56 -19.87 9.65
CA TYR A 280 -0.40 -20.60 10.91
C TYR A 280 0.22 -21.98 10.69
N LYS A 281 -0.20 -22.69 9.63
CA LYS A 281 0.27 -24.04 9.29
C LYS A 281 1.69 -24.06 8.74
N ILE A 282 2.11 -23.03 8.01
CA ILE A 282 3.48 -22.86 7.53
C ILE A 282 4.33 -22.36 8.71
N LYS A 283 4.75 -23.26 9.59
CA LYS A 283 5.61 -22.98 10.75
C LYS A 283 6.96 -22.38 10.35
N GLY A 284 6.95 -21.19 9.80
CA GLY A 284 8.17 -20.43 9.48
C GLY A 284 8.60 -19.59 10.66
N LYS A 285 9.80 -19.85 11.21
CA LYS A 285 10.46 -19.00 12.22
C LYS A 285 10.97 -17.66 11.64
N ASN A 286 10.36 -17.16 10.56
CA ASN A 286 10.84 -15.97 9.86
C ASN A 286 10.13 -14.72 10.41
N SER A 287 10.90 -13.72 10.84
CA SER A 287 10.38 -12.45 11.36
C SER A 287 9.46 -11.71 10.38
N TYR A 288 9.74 -11.79 9.07
CA TYR A 288 8.88 -11.17 8.06
C TYR A 288 7.51 -11.84 7.98
N PHE A 289 7.47 -13.15 8.15
CA PHE A 289 6.22 -13.90 8.26
C PHE A 289 5.40 -13.44 9.47
N SER A 290 6.04 -13.31 10.64
CA SER A 290 5.39 -12.78 11.84
C SER A 290 4.86 -11.35 11.63
N PHE A 291 5.58 -10.52 10.90
CA PHE A 291 5.14 -9.18 10.51
C PHE A 291 3.90 -9.21 9.60
N ILE A 292 3.91 -10.07 8.57
CA ILE A 292 2.74 -10.22 7.68
C ILE A 292 1.54 -10.68 8.47
N VAL A 293 1.69 -11.70 9.35
CA VAL A 293 0.60 -12.18 10.23
C VAL A 293 0.08 -11.05 11.11
N PHE A 294 0.97 -10.26 11.70
CA PHE A 294 0.59 -9.10 12.50
C PHE A 294 -0.24 -8.08 11.70
N CYS A 295 0.19 -7.73 10.48
CA CYS A 295 -0.56 -6.83 9.60
C CYS A 295 -1.94 -7.40 9.23
N PHE A 296 -2.02 -8.70 8.93
CA PHE A 296 -3.30 -9.36 8.64
C PHE A 296 -4.24 -9.33 9.83
N ILE A 297 -3.74 -9.63 11.03
CA ILE A 297 -4.55 -9.60 12.26
C ILE A 297 -5.06 -8.19 12.53
N LEU A 298 -4.22 -7.15 12.37
CA LEU A 298 -4.65 -5.76 12.50
C LEU A 298 -5.75 -5.39 11.51
N CYS A 299 -5.59 -5.78 10.24
CA CYS A 299 -6.61 -5.54 9.22
C CYS A 299 -7.92 -6.27 9.55
N PHE A 300 -7.84 -7.52 9.99
CA PHE A 300 -8.99 -8.34 10.36
C PHE A 300 -9.75 -7.74 11.54
N ILE A 301 -9.04 -7.37 12.61
CA ILE A 301 -9.63 -6.78 13.80
C ILE A 301 -10.31 -5.45 13.46
N LYS A 302 -9.63 -4.56 12.72
CA LYS A 302 -10.20 -3.27 12.29
C LYS A 302 -11.50 -3.48 11.49
N CYS A 303 -11.52 -4.45 10.61
CA CYS A 303 -12.69 -4.75 9.79
C CYS A 303 -13.81 -5.40 10.62
N PHE A 304 -13.47 -6.35 11.49
CA PHE A 304 -14.44 -7.09 12.31
C PHE A 304 -15.21 -6.17 13.25
N ILE A 305 -14.55 -5.21 13.84
CA ILE A 305 -15.18 -4.28 14.78
C ILE A 305 -16.00 -3.21 14.07
N LYS A 306 -15.54 -2.71 12.92
CA LYS A 306 -16.40 -1.84 12.09
C LYS A 306 -17.72 -2.52 11.70
N VAL A 307 -17.74 -3.85 11.67
CA VAL A 307 -18.94 -4.65 11.43
C VAL A 307 -19.81 -4.75 12.69
N ILE A 308 -19.22 -4.97 13.85
CA ILE A 308 -19.97 -5.06 15.12
C ILE A 308 -20.63 -3.71 15.44
N THR A 309 -19.92 -2.59 15.24
CA THR A 309 -20.47 -1.25 15.47
C THR A 309 -21.55 -0.82 14.46
N LEU A 310 -21.71 -1.55 13.34
CA LEU A 310 -22.74 -1.32 12.33
C LEU A 310 -23.94 -2.27 12.45
N LEU A 311 -23.92 -3.22 13.41
CA LEU A 311 -25.09 -4.02 13.73
C LEU A 311 -26.03 -3.17 14.58
N PRO A 312 -27.28 -2.93 14.14
CA PRO A 312 -28.27 -2.25 14.98
C PRO A 312 -28.50 -3.09 16.25
N CYS A 313 -28.44 -2.43 17.43
CA CYS A 313 -28.94 -2.99 18.68
C CYS A 313 -30.44 -3.20 18.60
#